data_7f4ef6218cb39d72d21a9f7f29ad9e4d
#
_entry.id   7f4ef6218cb39d72d21a9f7f29ad9e4d
#
_cell.length_a   1.000
_cell.length_b   1.000
_cell.length_c   1.000
_cell.angle_alpha   90.00
_cell.angle_beta   90.00
_cell.angle_gamma   90.00
#
_symmetry.space_group_name_H-M   'P 1'
#
loop_
_entity.id
_entity.type
_entity.pdbx_description
1 polymer ?
#
loop_
_entity_poly.entity_id
_entity_poly.type
_entity_poly.pdbx_seq_one_letter_code
_entity_poly.pdbx_strand_id
1 'polypeptide(L)'
;MNGSMLNKICLFMVILSGGFILSCAPRKALVSPTGETAKTVSRAERTHIINEVIQHSTYYTTFSGRAKSRITMNDKETYDVTTNVRIERDKAIWISITALMGIEAGRVLITPDSVKMINRLRNEYFTAPFDAVYSFTGGDLDFSSLQSILTGNVIAQAVSRDVEVSAMETGNVLSSDALDDGGLSYWIALNAGYRPVTVLLENTEAQRIEAAYSGYQTVNGRLFPFETALSIRAGRWDIQASMNYNRVAYDEAVEFPFGIPASYKEIQ
;
A
#
# COMPACT_ATOMS: atom_id res chain seq x y z
N MET A 1 56.52 0.55 52.71
CA MET A 1 55.85 -0.23 51.58
C MET A 1 54.37 -0.18 51.88
N ASN A 2 53.86 0.69 51.50
CA ASN A 2 52.99 1.44 50.57
C ASN A 2 51.57 0.84 50.52
N GLY A 3 50.70 1.33 51.46
CA GLY A 3 49.28 1.09 51.47
C GLY A 3 48.50 1.69 50.27
N SER A 4 49.20 2.27 49.28
CA SER A 4 48.61 2.90 48.09
C SER A 4 48.33 1.90 46.93
N MET A 5 48.96 0.72 46.95
CA MET A 5 48.76 -0.25 45.85
C MET A 5 47.56 -1.18 46.09
N LEU A 6 47.25 -1.45 47.38
CA LEU A 6 46.09 -2.31 47.73
C LEU A 6 44.77 -1.61 47.51
N ASN A 7 44.71 -0.28 47.66
CA ASN A 7 43.49 0.51 47.45
C ASN A 7 43.14 0.66 45.93
N LYS A 8 44.13 0.60 45.04
CA LYS A 8 43.88 0.67 43.60
C LYS A 8 43.39 -0.65 43.00
N ILE A 9 43.74 -1.77 43.64
CA ILE A 9 43.26 -3.12 43.19
C ILE A 9 41.84 -3.37 43.65
N CYS A 10 41.45 -2.90 44.86
CA CYS A 10 40.06 -2.99 45.29
C CYS A 10 39.12 -2.06 44.51
N LEU A 11 39.59 -0.90 44.05
CA LEU A 11 38.78 0.01 43.22
C LEU A 11 38.57 -0.51 41.78
N PHE A 12 39.50 -1.33 41.27
CA PHE A 12 39.36 -1.93 39.92
C PHE A 12 38.47 -3.18 39.90
N MET A 13 38.31 -3.87 41.04
CA MET A 13 37.42 -5.03 41.16
C MET A 13 35.96 -4.67 41.37
N VAL A 14 35.64 -3.49 41.84
CA VAL A 14 34.27 -2.99 42.04
C VAL A 14 33.65 -2.49 40.72
N ILE A 15 34.48 -2.13 39.72
CA ILE A 15 34.00 -1.64 38.42
C ILE A 15 33.63 -2.80 37.46
N LEU A 16 34.09 -4.03 37.72
CA LEU A 16 33.82 -5.21 36.85
C LEU A 16 32.55 -5.98 37.28
N SER A 17 31.88 -5.63 38.37
CA SER A 17 30.61 -6.25 38.77
C SER A 17 29.36 -5.39 38.43
N GLY A 18 29.51 -4.34 37.63
CA GLY A 18 28.46 -3.46 37.16
C GLY A 18 27.74 -4.05 35.97
N GLY A 19 26.74 -4.90 36.25
CA GLY A 19 25.47 -4.94 35.55
C GLY A 19 25.51 -5.20 34.04
N PHE A 20 25.41 -6.44 33.62
CA PHE A 20 24.63 -6.78 32.45
C PHE A 20 23.17 -6.36 32.69
N ILE A 21 22.85 -5.11 32.52
CA ILE A 21 21.50 -4.68 32.27
C ILE A 21 21.20 -5.17 30.86
N LEU A 22 20.51 -6.31 30.74
CA LEU A 22 19.76 -6.65 29.54
C LEU A 22 18.78 -5.50 29.32
N SER A 23 19.20 -4.52 28.50
CA SER A 23 18.31 -3.51 27.97
C SER A 23 17.34 -4.23 27.03
N CYS A 24 16.24 -4.72 27.58
CA CYS A 24 15.03 -4.91 26.77
C CYS A 24 14.60 -3.50 26.36
N ALA A 25 15.04 -3.05 25.19
CA ALA A 25 14.42 -1.92 24.55
C ALA A 25 12.92 -2.24 24.44
N PRO A 26 12.01 -1.42 24.98
CA PRO A 26 10.59 -1.66 24.75
C PRO A 26 10.38 -1.54 23.24
N ARG A 27 9.94 -2.64 22.60
CA ARG A 27 9.40 -2.58 21.26
C ARG A 27 8.36 -1.47 21.27
N LYS A 28 8.54 -0.44 20.46
CA LYS A 28 7.51 0.57 20.22
C LYS A 28 6.26 -0.20 19.83
N ALA A 29 5.23 -0.13 20.66
CA ALA A 29 3.92 -0.64 20.29
C ALA A 29 3.54 0.12 19.01
N LEU A 30 3.24 -0.60 17.93
CA LEU A 30 2.66 -0.03 16.73
C LEU A 30 1.36 0.65 17.15
N VAL A 31 1.40 1.98 17.22
CA VAL A 31 0.22 2.77 17.53
C VAL A 31 -0.61 2.81 16.27
N SER A 32 -1.79 2.19 16.33
CA SER A 32 -2.81 2.34 15.30
C SER A 32 -3.00 3.81 14.94
N PRO A 33 -3.24 4.16 13.68
CA PRO A 33 -3.70 5.51 13.30
C PRO A 33 -4.94 5.96 14.07
N THR A 34 -5.71 5.01 14.63
CA THR A 34 -6.92 5.26 15.45
C THR A 34 -6.65 5.32 16.95
N GLY A 35 -5.40 5.13 17.41
CA GLY A 35 -5.06 5.16 18.83
C GLY A 35 -5.45 3.89 19.62
N GLU A 36 -5.96 2.85 18.97
CA GLU A 36 -6.31 1.57 19.63
C GLU A 36 -5.04 0.75 19.95
N THR A 37 -5.06 0.05 21.07
CA THR A 37 -3.94 -0.80 21.47
C THR A 37 -4.08 -2.17 20.81
N ALA A 38 -3.16 -2.50 19.91
CA ALA A 38 -3.07 -3.80 19.28
C ALA A 38 -2.49 -4.84 20.26
N LYS A 39 -3.10 -6.03 20.32
CA LYS A 39 -2.62 -7.15 21.14
C LYS A 39 -1.96 -8.21 20.25
N THR A 40 -0.75 -8.61 20.58
CA THR A 40 -0.05 -9.69 19.89
C THR A 40 -0.84 -10.99 20.01
N VAL A 41 -1.05 -11.68 18.90
CA VAL A 41 -1.74 -12.99 18.86
C VAL A 41 -0.76 -14.15 19.03
N SER A 42 -1.27 -15.33 19.40
CA SER A 42 -0.49 -16.55 19.46
C SER A 42 -0.05 -17.01 18.06
N ARG A 43 0.99 -17.86 17.98
CA ARG A 43 1.45 -18.41 16.69
C ARG A 43 0.37 -19.20 15.95
N ALA A 44 -0.46 -19.94 16.67
CA ALA A 44 -1.55 -20.71 16.06
C ALA A 44 -2.63 -19.79 15.49
N GLU A 45 -3.01 -18.76 16.22
CA GLU A 45 -3.98 -17.75 15.81
C GLU A 45 -3.45 -16.92 14.62
N ARG A 46 -2.17 -16.51 14.63
CA ARG A 46 -1.51 -15.88 13.49
C ARG A 46 -1.64 -16.72 12.22
N THR A 47 -1.32 -18.03 12.32
CA THR A 47 -1.41 -18.94 11.18
C THR A 47 -2.84 -19.05 10.67
N HIS A 48 -3.81 -19.13 11.58
CA HIS A 48 -5.23 -19.14 11.23
C HIS A 48 -5.61 -17.86 10.47
N ILE A 49 -5.30 -16.68 11.03
CA ILE A 49 -5.63 -15.39 10.40
C ILE A 49 -5.02 -15.28 9.01
N ILE A 50 -3.74 -15.64 8.81
CA ILE A 50 -3.09 -15.60 7.51
C ILE A 50 -3.79 -16.53 6.50
N ASN A 51 -4.15 -17.75 6.92
CA ASN A 51 -4.87 -18.67 6.05
C ASN A 51 -6.26 -18.14 5.66
N GLU A 52 -6.99 -17.54 6.60
CA GLU A 52 -8.28 -16.91 6.31
C GLU A 52 -8.11 -15.73 5.31
N VAL A 53 -7.09 -14.89 5.49
CA VAL A 53 -6.79 -13.81 4.55
C VAL A 53 -6.53 -14.35 3.14
N ILE A 54 -5.75 -15.42 3.03
CA ILE A 54 -5.46 -16.06 1.72
C ILE A 54 -6.74 -16.63 1.11
N GLN A 55 -7.57 -17.33 1.88
CA GLN A 55 -8.82 -17.93 1.41
C GLN A 55 -9.85 -16.89 0.97
N HIS A 56 -9.91 -15.73 1.66
CA HIS A 56 -10.83 -14.66 1.36
C HIS A 56 -10.27 -13.66 0.30
N SER A 57 -9.03 -13.84 -0.16
CA SER A 57 -8.46 -13.02 -1.24
C SER A 57 -9.20 -13.25 -2.54
N THR A 58 -9.55 -12.15 -3.22
CA THR A 58 -10.22 -12.21 -4.52
C THR A 58 -9.24 -12.59 -5.62
N TYR A 59 -9.39 -13.79 -6.18
CA TYR A 59 -8.64 -14.21 -7.36
C TYR A 59 -9.43 -13.88 -8.63
N TYR A 60 -8.74 -13.37 -9.65
CA TYR A 60 -9.31 -13.05 -10.97
C TYR A 60 -8.21 -13.16 -12.05
N THR A 61 -8.61 -13.39 -13.29
CA THR A 61 -7.75 -13.28 -14.47
C THR A 61 -7.78 -11.86 -15.02
N THR A 62 -8.98 -11.28 -15.11
CA THR A 62 -9.20 -9.91 -15.52
C THR A 62 -10.18 -9.23 -14.58
N PHE A 63 -10.02 -7.92 -14.44
CA PHE A 63 -10.90 -7.04 -13.67
C PHE A 63 -11.24 -5.82 -14.50
N SER A 64 -12.48 -5.39 -14.43
CA SER A 64 -12.90 -4.08 -14.91
C SER A 64 -13.79 -3.39 -13.88
N GLY A 65 -13.50 -2.11 -13.63
CA GLY A 65 -14.27 -1.27 -12.72
C GLY A 65 -14.52 0.11 -13.29
N ARG A 66 -15.73 0.64 -13.07
CA ARG A 66 -16.08 2.02 -13.37
C ARG A 66 -16.54 2.72 -12.11
N ALA A 67 -15.96 3.86 -11.80
CA ALA A 67 -16.26 4.64 -10.62
C ALA A 67 -16.55 6.11 -10.94
N LYS A 68 -17.45 6.72 -10.17
CA LYS A 68 -17.48 8.17 -10.00
C LYS A 68 -16.37 8.51 -9.00
N SER A 69 -15.48 9.41 -9.40
CA SER A 69 -14.30 9.71 -8.61
C SER A 69 -14.13 11.20 -8.39
N ARG A 70 -13.62 11.53 -7.21
CA ARG A 70 -13.12 12.88 -6.90
C ARG A 70 -11.63 12.77 -6.69
N ILE A 71 -10.84 13.50 -7.49
CA ILE A 71 -9.38 13.49 -7.45
C ILE A 71 -8.91 14.88 -7.07
N THR A 72 -8.11 14.98 -6.01
CA THR A 72 -7.43 16.21 -5.59
C THR A 72 -5.94 16.03 -5.79
N MET A 73 -5.29 17.02 -6.39
CA MET A 73 -3.84 17.01 -6.64
C MET A 73 -3.18 18.20 -5.92
N ASN A 74 -2.16 17.89 -5.10
CA ASN A 74 -1.35 18.86 -4.37
C ASN A 74 -2.20 19.85 -3.54
N ASP A 75 -3.30 19.39 -2.96
CA ASP A 75 -4.26 20.16 -2.15
C ASP A 75 -4.81 21.44 -2.84
N LYS A 76 -4.71 21.52 -4.17
CA LYS A 76 -5.05 22.73 -4.92
C LYS A 76 -6.20 22.55 -5.89
N GLU A 77 -6.20 21.45 -6.63
CA GLU A 77 -7.12 21.25 -7.74
C GLU A 77 -7.93 19.98 -7.51
N THR A 78 -9.24 20.11 -7.47
CA THR A 78 -10.17 18.98 -7.28
C THR A 78 -11.01 18.80 -8.55
N TYR A 79 -11.07 17.56 -9.02
CA TYR A 79 -11.80 17.18 -10.22
C TYR A 79 -12.79 16.07 -9.93
N ASP A 80 -14.05 16.29 -10.30
CA ASP A 80 -15.07 15.24 -10.35
C ASP A 80 -15.01 14.58 -11.75
N VAL A 81 -14.71 13.29 -11.77
CA VAL A 81 -14.43 12.54 -13.00
C VAL A 81 -15.07 11.14 -12.96
N THR A 82 -15.11 10.50 -14.11
CA THR A 82 -15.36 9.05 -14.20
C THR A 82 -14.01 8.36 -14.41
N THR A 83 -13.67 7.43 -13.53
CA THR A 83 -12.48 6.58 -13.65
C THR A 83 -12.90 5.19 -14.12
N ASN A 84 -12.24 4.69 -15.16
CA ASN A 84 -12.36 3.30 -15.58
C ASN A 84 -11.01 2.61 -15.32
N VAL A 85 -11.05 1.50 -14.60
CA VAL A 85 -9.88 0.68 -14.28
C VAL A 85 -10.07 -0.67 -14.96
N ARG A 86 -9.04 -1.14 -15.67
CA ARG A 86 -8.97 -2.48 -16.24
C ARG A 86 -7.66 -3.11 -15.84
N ILE A 87 -7.71 -4.36 -15.44
CA ILE A 87 -6.52 -5.11 -15.03
C ILE A 87 -6.56 -6.48 -15.74
N GLU A 88 -5.47 -6.85 -16.36
CA GLU A 88 -5.15 -8.24 -16.66
C GLU A 88 -4.06 -8.65 -15.68
N ARG A 89 -4.34 -9.68 -14.89
CA ARG A 89 -3.47 -10.09 -13.80
C ARG A 89 -2.06 -10.36 -14.29
N ASP A 90 -1.08 -9.80 -13.59
CA ASP A 90 0.36 -9.91 -13.84
C ASP A 90 0.84 -9.39 -15.21
N LYS A 91 -0.03 -8.70 -15.97
CA LYS A 91 0.29 -8.18 -17.30
C LYS A 91 0.09 -6.67 -17.45
N ALA A 92 -1.08 -6.14 -17.08
CA ALA A 92 -1.38 -4.74 -17.32
C ALA A 92 -2.41 -4.17 -16.34
N ILE A 93 -2.22 -2.92 -15.98
CA ILE A 93 -3.20 -2.05 -15.33
C ILE A 93 -3.43 -0.86 -16.27
N TRP A 94 -4.68 -0.63 -16.64
CA TRP A 94 -5.08 0.48 -17.49
C TRP A 94 -6.13 1.33 -16.76
N ILE A 95 -5.88 2.63 -16.73
CA ILE A 95 -6.76 3.59 -16.06
C ILE A 95 -7.07 4.71 -17.04
N SER A 96 -8.35 5.00 -17.28
CA SER A 96 -8.82 6.15 -18.04
C SER A 96 -9.60 7.09 -17.12
N ILE A 97 -9.30 8.37 -17.22
CA ILE A 97 -9.93 9.45 -16.45
C ILE A 97 -10.72 10.29 -17.44
N THR A 98 -12.04 10.33 -17.27
CA THR A 98 -12.97 11.05 -18.13
C THR A 98 -13.63 12.18 -17.33
N ALA A 99 -13.44 13.41 -17.77
CA ALA A 99 -14.05 14.60 -17.18
C ALA A 99 -15.53 14.73 -17.56
N LEU A 100 -16.17 15.80 -17.11
CA LEU A 100 -17.53 16.15 -17.50
C LEU A 100 -17.70 16.17 -19.03
N MET A 101 -18.91 15.84 -19.51
CA MET A 101 -19.29 15.75 -20.93
C MET A 101 -18.55 14.64 -21.72
N GLY A 102 -17.93 13.66 -21.04
CA GLY A 102 -17.33 12.51 -21.71
C GLY A 102 -15.94 12.76 -22.31
N ILE A 103 -15.31 13.90 -22.03
CA ILE A 103 -13.97 14.23 -22.51
C ILE A 103 -12.93 13.44 -21.68
N GLU A 104 -12.14 12.61 -22.35
CA GLU A 104 -11.03 11.92 -21.67
C GLU A 104 -9.94 12.93 -21.31
N ALA A 105 -9.70 13.10 -20.01
CA ALA A 105 -8.69 13.99 -19.47
C ALA A 105 -7.29 13.37 -19.47
N GLY A 106 -7.20 12.07 -19.23
CA GLY A 106 -5.94 11.35 -19.17
C GLY A 106 -6.09 9.85 -19.17
N ARG A 107 -4.97 9.18 -19.36
CA ARG A 107 -4.87 7.72 -19.40
C ARG A 107 -3.54 7.25 -18.86
N VAL A 108 -3.56 6.16 -18.11
CA VAL A 108 -2.37 5.51 -17.58
C VAL A 108 -2.37 4.05 -18.01
N LEU A 109 -1.23 3.56 -18.43
CA LEU A 109 -0.95 2.14 -18.66
C LEU A 109 0.28 1.76 -17.86
N ILE A 110 0.12 0.79 -16.96
CA ILE A 110 1.21 0.23 -16.16
C ILE A 110 1.36 -1.24 -16.53
N THR A 111 2.57 -1.64 -16.81
CA THR A 111 2.99 -3.03 -17.02
C THR A 111 4.11 -3.38 -16.06
N PRO A 112 4.50 -4.65 -15.89
CA PRO A 112 5.67 -5.00 -15.07
C PRO A 112 6.96 -4.29 -15.49
N ASP A 113 7.05 -3.83 -16.75
CA ASP A 113 8.25 -3.21 -17.31
C ASP A 113 8.18 -1.68 -17.41
N SER A 114 6.97 -1.09 -17.40
CA SER A 114 6.83 0.33 -17.71
C SER A 114 5.58 0.98 -17.13
N VAL A 115 5.69 2.30 -16.91
CA VAL A 115 4.57 3.21 -16.64
C VAL A 115 4.48 4.22 -17.76
N LYS A 116 3.30 4.35 -18.36
CA LYS A 116 3.00 5.31 -19.42
C LYS A 116 1.77 6.12 -19.04
N MET A 117 1.83 7.43 -19.19
CA MET A 117 0.73 8.34 -18.89
C MET A 117 0.54 9.31 -20.03
N ILE A 118 -0.70 9.65 -20.34
CA ILE A 118 -1.10 10.71 -21.27
C ILE A 118 -1.97 11.70 -20.51
N ASN A 119 -1.62 12.98 -20.60
CA ASN A 119 -2.46 14.11 -20.21
C ASN A 119 -3.02 14.77 -21.47
N ARG A 120 -4.29 14.52 -21.78
CA ARG A 120 -4.96 15.05 -22.98
C ARG A 120 -5.30 16.53 -22.87
N LEU A 121 -5.43 17.04 -21.64
CA LEU A 121 -5.75 18.46 -21.42
C LEU A 121 -4.56 19.37 -21.71
N ARG A 122 -3.34 18.83 -21.52
CA ARG A 122 -2.09 19.58 -21.73
C ARG A 122 -1.30 19.13 -22.98
N ASN A 123 -1.76 18.08 -23.68
CA ASN A 123 -1.04 17.44 -24.76
C ASN A 123 0.36 16.98 -24.34
N GLU A 124 0.43 16.36 -23.18
CA GLU A 124 1.67 15.87 -22.57
C GLU A 124 1.61 14.35 -22.37
N TYR A 125 2.77 13.72 -22.36
CA TYR A 125 2.90 12.33 -21.97
C TYR A 125 4.14 12.11 -21.11
N PHE A 126 4.12 11.02 -20.36
CA PHE A 126 5.21 10.54 -19.53
C PHE A 126 5.42 9.06 -19.81
N THR A 127 6.68 8.64 -19.90
CA THR A 127 7.05 7.23 -19.99
C THR A 127 8.24 6.98 -19.09
N ALA A 128 8.16 5.96 -18.26
CA ALA A 128 9.26 5.53 -17.40
C ALA A 128 9.27 4.00 -17.29
N PRO A 129 10.40 3.37 -16.99
CA PRO A 129 10.44 1.98 -16.59
C PRO A 129 9.66 1.81 -15.27
N PHE A 130 9.20 0.58 -15.00
CA PHE A 130 8.40 0.32 -13.79
C PHE A 130 9.17 0.59 -12.49
N ASP A 131 10.48 0.42 -12.50
CA ASP A 131 11.35 0.73 -11.36
C ASP A 131 11.32 2.22 -10.94
N ALA A 132 10.86 3.12 -11.84
CA ALA A 132 10.57 4.49 -11.43
C ALA A 132 9.47 4.56 -10.35
N VAL A 133 8.59 3.55 -10.26
CA VAL A 133 7.62 3.41 -9.16
C VAL A 133 8.35 3.17 -7.83
N TYR A 134 9.48 2.47 -7.86
CA TYR A 134 10.29 2.20 -6.66
C TYR A 134 10.88 3.47 -6.05
N SER A 135 11.14 4.50 -6.86
CA SER A 135 11.55 5.81 -6.33
C SER A 135 10.47 6.49 -5.49
N PHE A 136 9.21 6.01 -5.59
CA PHE A 136 8.09 6.46 -4.80
C PHE A 136 7.75 5.54 -3.62
N THR A 137 8.31 4.33 -3.58
CA THR A 137 7.91 3.28 -2.62
C THR A 137 9.07 2.58 -1.93
N GLY A 138 10.32 2.96 -2.22
CA GLY A 138 11.50 2.34 -1.60
C GLY A 138 11.86 0.95 -2.12
N GLY A 139 11.30 0.52 -3.24
CA GLY A 139 11.69 -0.72 -3.92
C GLY A 139 10.84 -1.96 -3.67
N ASP A 140 10.04 -1.99 -2.59
CA ASP A 140 9.32 -3.22 -2.20
C ASP A 140 7.87 -3.30 -2.72
N LEU A 141 7.37 -2.25 -3.39
CA LEU A 141 6.04 -2.27 -3.99
C LEU A 141 6.10 -2.79 -5.43
N ASP A 142 5.90 -4.09 -5.59
CA ASP A 142 5.85 -4.72 -6.90
C ASP A 142 4.53 -4.45 -7.66
N PHE A 143 4.51 -4.86 -8.91
CA PHE A 143 3.34 -4.72 -9.78
C PHE A 143 2.10 -5.44 -9.22
N SER A 144 2.28 -6.58 -8.56
CA SER A 144 1.19 -7.35 -7.97
C SER A 144 0.58 -6.65 -6.76
N SER A 145 1.39 -5.92 -6.01
CA SER A 145 0.94 -5.09 -4.89
C SER A 145 0.07 -3.92 -5.35
N LEU A 146 0.41 -3.27 -6.47
CA LEU A 146 -0.47 -2.26 -7.08
C LEU A 146 -1.82 -2.84 -7.48
N GLN A 147 -1.84 -4.04 -8.08
CA GLN A 147 -3.07 -4.74 -8.42
C GLN A 147 -3.90 -5.06 -7.18
N SER A 148 -3.25 -5.50 -6.10
CA SER A 148 -3.90 -5.81 -4.82
C SER A 148 -4.56 -4.56 -4.21
N ILE A 149 -3.85 -3.44 -4.16
CA ILE A 149 -4.36 -2.17 -3.66
C ILE A 149 -5.58 -1.70 -4.48
N LEU A 150 -5.51 -1.75 -5.81
CA LEU A 150 -6.60 -1.31 -6.68
C LEU A 150 -7.85 -2.19 -6.61
N THR A 151 -7.72 -3.43 -6.14
CA THR A 151 -8.83 -4.39 -6.04
C THR A 151 -9.26 -4.71 -4.60
N GLY A 152 -8.68 -4.01 -3.60
CA GLY A 152 -8.99 -4.24 -2.20
C GLY A 152 -8.57 -5.63 -1.71
N ASN A 153 -7.47 -6.14 -2.21
CA ASN A 153 -6.80 -7.34 -1.71
C ASN A 153 -5.64 -6.97 -0.78
N VAL A 154 -5.23 -7.91 0.05
CA VAL A 154 -3.98 -7.82 0.83
C VAL A 154 -2.80 -8.01 -0.11
N ILE A 155 -1.74 -7.23 0.08
CA ILE A 155 -0.48 -7.39 -0.68
C ILE A 155 0.21 -8.70 -0.32
N ALA A 156 0.93 -9.30 -1.27
CA ALA A 156 1.56 -10.61 -1.08
C ALA A 156 2.57 -10.63 0.07
N GLN A 157 3.31 -9.54 0.28
CA GLN A 157 4.28 -9.39 1.36
C GLN A 157 3.62 -9.53 2.74
N ALA A 158 2.39 -9.06 2.91
CA ALA A 158 1.67 -9.08 4.18
C ALA A 158 1.04 -10.45 4.54
N VAL A 159 1.18 -11.46 3.68
CA VAL A 159 0.80 -12.85 3.98
C VAL A 159 2.02 -13.77 4.06
N SER A 160 3.22 -13.20 4.19
CA SER A 160 4.49 -13.92 4.37
C SER A 160 4.61 -14.53 5.77
N ARG A 161 5.63 -15.38 5.96
CA ARG A 161 5.87 -16.04 7.27
C ARG A 161 6.32 -15.06 8.37
N ASP A 162 6.87 -13.91 8.00
CA ASP A 162 7.50 -12.96 8.91
C ASP A 162 6.59 -11.79 9.29
N VAL A 163 5.35 -11.76 8.76
CA VAL A 163 4.36 -10.73 9.10
C VAL A 163 4.00 -10.76 10.58
N GLU A 164 3.94 -9.62 11.23
CA GLU A 164 3.38 -9.48 12.55
C GLU A 164 1.84 -9.41 12.46
N VAL A 165 1.16 -10.18 13.31
CA VAL A 165 -0.30 -10.17 13.40
C VAL A 165 -0.70 -9.75 14.79
N SER A 166 -1.61 -8.78 14.87
CA SER A 166 -2.17 -8.28 16.12
C SER A 166 -3.70 -8.26 16.04
N ALA A 167 -4.35 -8.51 17.17
CA ALA A 167 -5.80 -8.37 17.32
C ALA A 167 -6.14 -6.94 17.81
N MET A 168 -7.19 -6.36 17.25
CA MET A 168 -7.82 -5.11 17.66
C MET A 168 -9.31 -5.37 17.99
N GLU A 169 -10.00 -4.40 18.57
CA GLU A 169 -11.45 -4.54 18.85
C GLU A 169 -12.26 -4.68 17.55
N THR A 170 -11.81 -4.04 16.47
CA THR A 170 -12.51 -3.99 15.18
C THR A 170 -12.08 -5.08 14.19
N GLY A 171 -11.08 -5.91 14.52
CA GLY A 171 -10.56 -6.95 13.64
C GLY A 171 -9.09 -7.26 13.87
N ASN A 172 -8.38 -7.62 12.82
CA ASN A 172 -6.96 -7.97 12.88
C ASN A 172 -6.11 -6.98 12.11
N VAL A 173 -4.84 -6.90 12.47
CA VAL A 173 -3.84 -6.08 11.77
C VAL A 173 -2.69 -6.96 11.34
N LEU A 174 -2.29 -6.82 10.08
CA LEU A 174 -1.05 -7.34 9.54
C LEU A 174 -0.06 -6.19 9.44
N SER A 175 1.14 -6.34 9.96
CA SER A 175 2.14 -5.28 9.92
C SER A 175 3.56 -5.81 9.77
N SER A 176 4.41 -4.97 9.21
CA SER A 176 5.86 -5.14 9.20
C SER A 176 6.49 -3.76 9.29
N ASP A 177 7.54 -3.65 10.08
CA ASP A 177 8.37 -2.46 10.16
C ASP A 177 9.75 -2.81 9.63
N ALA A 178 9.98 -2.52 8.36
CA ALA A 178 11.24 -2.76 7.67
C ALA A 178 12.00 -1.45 7.38
N LEU A 179 11.61 -0.33 7.99
CA LEU A 179 12.22 0.98 7.75
C LEU A 179 13.69 1.00 8.14
N ASP A 180 14.07 0.32 9.23
CA ASP A 180 15.46 0.26 9.70
C ASP A 180 16.38 -0.50 8.71
N ASP A 181 15.81 -1.40 7.90
CA ASP A 181 16.52 -2.17 6.86
C ASP A 181 16.41 -1.52 5.47
N GLY A 182 15.84 -0.31 5.38
CA GLY A 182 15.63 0.42 4.12
C GLY A 182 14.48 -0.12 3.26
N GLY A 183 13.63 -0.96 3.85
CA GLY A 183 12.49 -1.57 3.19
C GLY A 183 11.19 -0.77 3.31
N LEU A 184 10.09 -1.40 2.90
CA LEU A 184 8.74 -0.88 2.98
C LEU A 184 8.07 -1.33 4.28
N SER A 185 7.66 -0.37 5.11
CA SER A 185 6.79 -0.62 6.23
C SER A 185 5.34 -0.71 5.76
N TYR A 186 4.57 -1.63 6.32
CA TYR A 186 3.15 -1.69 6.05
C TYR A 186 2.32 -1.95 7.32
N TRP A 187 1.11 -1.43 7.29
CA TRP A 187 0.08 -1.65 8.29
C TRP A 187 -1.27 -1.86 7.57
N ILE A 188 -1.87 -3.02 7.75
CA ILE A 188 -3.09 -3.42 7.07
C ILE A 188 -4.13 -3.86 8.10
N ALA A 189 -5.17 -3.04 8.27
CA ALA A 189 -6.32 -3.41 9.10
C ALA A 189 -7.30 -4.25 8.30
N LEU A 190 -7.79 -5.31 8.93
CA LEU A 190 -8.76 -6.23 8.38
C LEU A 190 -10.09 -6.12 9.13
N ASN A 191 -11.20 -6.28 8.43
CA ASN A 191 -12.51 -6.46 9.05
C ASN A 191 -12.70 -7.91 9.55
N ALA A 192 -13.84 -8.20 10.17
CA ALA A 192 -14.19 -9.54 10.65
C ALA A 192 -14.27 -10.60 9.53
N GLY A 193 -14.39 -10.20 8.26
CA GLY A 193 -14.35 -11.09 7.09
C GLY A 193 -12.97 -11.19 6.45
N TYR A 194 -11.91 -10.84 7.18
CA TYR A 194 -10.50 -10.87 6.73
C TYR A 194 -10.22 -10.07 5.47
N ARG A 195 -11.04 -9.04 5.18
CA ARG A 195 -10.83 -8.12 4.06
C ARG A 195 -10.20 -6.82 4.54
N PRO A 196 -9.28 -6.21 3.77
CA PRO A 196 -8.67 -4.94 4.15
C PRO A 196 -9.74 -3.85 4.32
N VAL A 197 -9.63 -3.06 5.37
CA VAL A 197 -10.37 -1.80 5.54
C VAL A 197 -9.44 -0.60 5.44
N THR A 198 -8.17 -0.80 5.77
CA THR A 198 -7.11 0.20 5.58
C THR A 198 -5.82 -0.50 5.20
N VAL A 199 -5.12 0.05 4.24
CA VAL A 199 -3.75 -0.31 3.86
C VAL A 199 -2.91 0.94 3.97
N LEU A 200 -1.84 0.89 4.73
CA LEU A 200 -0.84 1.92 4.84
C LEU A 200 0.50 1.34 4.47
N LEU A 201 1.18 1.97 3.53
CA LEU A 201 2.54 1.66 3.11
C LEU A 201 3.39 2.91 3.28
N GLU A 202 4.59 2.77 3.83
CA GLU A 202 5.52 3.87 4.05
C GLU A 202 6.96 3.39 3.86
N ASN A 203 7.79 4.20 3.21
CA ASN A 203 9.23 3.94 3.06
C ASN A 203 10.07 4.86 3.94
N THR A 204 11.40 4.68 3.90
CA THR A 204 12.37 5.47 4.68
C THR A 204 12.40 6.95 4.32
N GLU A 205 11.91 7.35 3.14
CA GLU A 205 11.81 8.74 2.69
C GLU A 205 10.48 9.40 3.07
N ALA A 206 9.68 8.74 3.94
CA ALA A 206 8.33 9.16 4.32
C ALA A 206 7.36 9.30 3.14
N GLN A 207 7.63 8.60 2.04
CA GLN A 207 6.68 8.44 0.95
C GLN A 207 5.61 7.44 1.41
N ARG A 208 4.35 7.75 1.15
CA ARG A 208 3.22 7.05 1.76
C ARG A 208 2.12 6.79 0.75
N ILE A 209 1.62 5.57 0.78
CA ILE A 209 0.39 5.17 0.12
C ILE A 209 -0.60 4.74 1.20
N GLU A 210 -1.77 5.32 1.19
CA GLU A 210 -2.87 4.94 2.07
C GLU A 210 -4.10 4.62 1.23
N ALA A 211 -4.71 3.46 1.47
CA ALA A 211 -5.97 3.08 0.86
C ALA A 211 -6.97 2.70 1.95
N ALA A 212 -8.17 3.24 1.87
CA ALA A 212 -9.30 2.87 2.74
C ALA A 212 -10.42 2.27 1.89
N TYR A 213 -11.03 1.21 2.40
CA TYR A 213 -12.02 0.42 1.68
C TYR A 213 -13.29 0.26 2.51
N SER A 214 -14.44 0.45 1.87
CA SER A 214 -15.75 0.21 2.45
C SER A 214 -16.77 -0.25 1.42
N GLY A 215 -18.02 -0.50 1.84
CA GLY A 215 -19.08 -0.88 0.92
C GLY A 215 -18.81 -2.21 0.21
N TYR A 216 -18.25 -3.22 0.90
CA TYR A 216 -17.99 -4.52 0.32
C TYR A 216 -19.27 -5.20 -0.19
N GLN A 217 -19.29 -5.58 -1.47
CA GLN A 217 -20.40 -6.26 -2.12
C GLN A 217 -19.89 -7.46 -2.91
N THR A 218 -20.76 -8.46 -3.09
CA THR A 218 -20.43 -9.65 -3.86
C THR A 218 -20.71 -9.42 -5.34
N VAL A 219 -19.69 -9.63 -6.18
CA VAL A 219 -19.77 -9.61 -7.65
C VAL A 219 -19.28 -10.97 -8.15
N ASN A 220 -20.15 -11.74 -8.77
CA ASN A 220 -19.86 -13.10 -9.28
C ASN A 220 -19.16 -13.98 -8.21
N GLY A 221 -19.66 -13.96 -6.96
CA GLY A 221 -19.12 -14.75 -5.85
C GLY A 221 -17.85 -14.18 -5.19
N ARG A 222 -17.37 -13.01 -5.62
CA ARG A 222 -16.16 -12.35 -5.11
C ARG A 222 -16.50 -11.05 -4.41
N LEU A 223 -15.88 -10.79 -3.26
CA LEU A 223 -16.06 -9.52 -2.54
C LEU A 223 -15.19 -8.43 -3.17
N PHE A 224 -15.80 -7.27 -3.42
CA PHE A 224 -15.13 -6.05 -3.89
C PHE A 224 -15.60 -4.84 -3.09
N PRO A 225 -14.69 -3.91 -2.70
CA PRO A 225 -15.05 -2.67 -2.02
C PRO A 225 -15.56 -1.65 -3.05
N PHE A 226 -16.85 -1.31 -2.98
CA PHE A 226 -17.45 -0.33 -3.90
C PHE A 226 -17.05 1.11 -3.58
N GLU A 227 -16.53 1.35 -2.40
CA GLU A 227 -15.99 2.64 -1.96
C GLU A 227 -14.51 2.48 -1.64
N THR A 228 -13.68 3.25 -2.32
CA THR A 228 -12.23 3.26 -2.13
C THR A 228 -11.76 4.71 -2.01
N ALA A 229 -11.02 5.01 -0.95
CA ALA A 229 -10.24 6.25 -0.84
C ALA A 229 -8.76 5.91 -0.94
N LEU A 230 -8.04 6.61 -1.80
CA LEU A 230 -6.61 6.44 -2.03
C LEU A 230 -5.90 7.77 -1.79
N SER A 231 -4.84 7.76 -1.01
CA SER A 231 -3.92 8.89 -0.82
C SER A 231 -2.51 8.44 -1.16
N ILE A 232 -1.84 9.19 -2.02
CA ILE A 232 -0.44 8.94 -2.41
C ILE A 232 0.35 10.22 -2.14
N ARG A 233 1.36 10.12 -1.29
CA ARG A 233 2.29 11.20 -1.00
C ARG A 233 3.70 10.74 -1.33
N ALA A 234 4.27 11.31 -2.41
CA ALA A 234 5.57 10.90 -2.90
C ALA A 234 6.29 12.09 -3.58
N GLY A 235 7.41 12.51 -3.02
CA GLY A 235 8.16 13.66 -3.49
C GLY A 235 7.30 14.92 -3.61
N ARG A 236 7.11 15.42 -4.84
CA ARG A 236 6.28 16.61 -5.13
C ARG A 236 4.78 16.30 -5.29
N TRP A 237 4.40 15.04 -5.23
CA TRP A 237 3.05 14.60 -5.52
C TRP A 237 2.29 14.32 -4.23
N ASP A 238 1.15 14.97 -4.07
CA ASP A 238 0.10 14.64 -3.10
C ASP A 238 -1.19 14.43 -3.91
N ILE A 239 -1.61 13.18 -4.00
CA ILE A 239 -2.78 12.79 -4.79
C ILE A 239 -3.77 12.11 -3.85
N GLN A 240 -4.97 12.63 -3.81
CA GLN A 240 -6.09 12.05 -3.08
C GLN A 240 -7.19 11.69 -4.07
N ALA A 241 -7.69 10.48 -4.00
CA ALA A 241 -8.77 10.01 -4.87
C ALA A 241 -9.83 9.27 -4.05
N SER A 242 -11.07 9.71 -4.13
CA SER A 242 -12.22 8.93 -3.65
C SER A 242 -12.96 8.34 -4.85
N MET A 243 -13.22 7.05 -4.82
CA MET A 243 -13.83 6.30 -5.91
C MET A 243 -15.08 5.57 -5.41
N ASN A 244 -16.22 5.88 -6.01
CA ASN A 244 -17.47 5.16 -5.77
C ASN A 244 -17.78 4.34 -7.01
N TYR A 245 -17.53 3.03 -6.95
CA TYR A 245 -17.76 2.12 -8.05
C TYR A 245 -19.25 1.93 -8.29
N ASN A 246 -19.65 1.93 -9.55
CA ASN A 246 -21.03 1.66 -9.98
C ASN A 246 -21.13 0.49 -10.95
N ARG A 247 -19.99 0.00 -11.42
CA ARG A 247 -19.90 -1.21 -12.24
C ARG A 247 -18.57 -1.90 -11.96
N VAL A 248 -18.63 -3.21 -11.72
CA VAL A 248 -17.47 -4.09 -11.53
C VAL A 248 -17.75 -5.40 -12.24
N ALA A 249 -16.74 -5.93 -12.92
CA ALA A 249 -16.80 -7.26 -13.51
C ALA A 249 -15.44 -7.96 -13.40
N TYR A 250 -15.49 -9.27 -13.28
CA TYR A 250 -14.33 -10.17 -13.23
C TYR A 250 -14.38 -11.18 -14.36
N ASP A 251 -13.22 -11.54 -14.88
CA ASP A 251 -12.99 -12.60 -15.87
C ASP A 251 -13.73 -12.37 -17.20
N GLU A 252 -14.06 -11.10 -17.51
CA GLU A 252 -14.53 -10.67 -18.81
C GLU A 252 -13.34 -10.19 -19.66
N ALA A 253 -13.46 -10.28 -20.98
CA ALA A 253 -12.45 -9.76 -21.90
C ALA A 253 -12.23 -8.26 -21.69
N VAL A 254 -10.98 -7.83 -21.58
CA VAL A 254 -10.58 -6.42 -21.43
C VAL A 254 -9.58 -6.03 -22.51
N GLU A 255 -9.62 -4.77 -22.90
CA GLU A 255 -8.69 -4.18 -23.85
C GLU A 255 -7.95 -3.01 -23.19
N PHE A 256 -6.71 -2.77 -23.60
CA PHE A 256 -5.82 -1.74 -23.07
C PHE A 256 -5.43 -0.74 -24.16
N PRO A 257 -6.37 0.01 -24.76
CA PRO A 257 -6.05 0.92 -25.85
C PRO A 257 -5.15 2.05 -25.34
N PHE A 258 -3.94 2.11 -25.88
CA PHE A 258 -2.96 3.13 -25.52
C PHE A 258 -2.16 3.55 -26.74
N GLY A 259 -2.17 4.83 -27.05
CA GLY A 259 -1.40 5.41 -28.15
C GLY A 259 -1.05 6.86 -27.82
N ILE A 260 0.22 7.22 -27.94
CA ILE A 260 0.72 8.57 -27.73
C ILE A 260 0.60 9.32 -29.05
N PRO A 261 -0.18 10.43 -29.14
CA PRO A 261 -0.24 11.22 -30.36
C PRO A 261 1.12 11.88 -30.65
N ALA A 262 1.50 11.94 -31.93
CA ALA A 262 2.80 12.52 -32.34
C ALA A 262 2.98 14.00 -31.97
N SER A 263 1.88 14.71 -31.71
CA SER A 263 1.89 16.13 -31.32
C SER A 263 2.11 16.36 -29.83
N TYR A 264 2.13 15.29 -29.00
CA TYR A 264 2.29 15.44 -27.55
C TYR A 264 3.75 15.62 -27.17
N LYS A 265 3.97 16.38 -26.10
CA LYS A 265 5.31 16.62 -25.53
C LYS A 265 5.58 15.65 -24.40
N GLU A 266 6.78 15.09 -24.41
CA GLU A 266 7.26 14.31 -23.28
C GLU A 266 7.59 15.22 -22.10
N ILE A 267 7.14 14.81 -20.90
CA ILE A 267 7.50 15.47 -19.64
C ILE A 267 8.32 14.50 -18.78
N GLN A 268 9.22 15.05 -17.97
CA GLN A 268 10.08 14.31 -17.03
C GLN A 268 9.51 14.33 -15.62
#